data_a2b26ff74f6074f0d4c61a1190ac878d
#
_entry.id   a2b26ff74f6074f0d4c61a1190ac878d
#
_cell.length_a   1.000
_cell.length_b   1.000
_cell.length_c   1.000
_cell.angle_alpha   90.00
_cell.angle_beta   90.00
_cell.angle_gamma   90.00
#
_symmetry.space_group_name_H-M   'P 1'
#
loop_
_entity.id
_entity.type
_entity.pdbx_description
1 polymer ?
#
loop_
_entity_poly.entity_id
_entity_poly.type
_entity_poly.pdbx_seq_one_letter_code
_entity_poly.pdbx_strand_id
1 'polypeptide(L)'
;MAKIALLFAMIFLPAVVFASVPDAVQPLAPVSKELKKQLLGTPVYLQIFKEERTLELYGKIGNEYRLLDSYRICNFSGGLGPKRRQGDFKSPEGFYTVGLSQLKPDSRFYRAINVGFPNEYDRQQGYEGKYLMIHGNCVSIGCYAMTDAYMDEIYHYVEAALRNGQQRVDVSIYPFRMTESNMQRHRYSTYFSFWKELQPGYAQFVQTKQPPSVSVSGGKYVLSRPMMNGTGAPDSALALTQTK
;
A
#
# COMPACT_ATOMS: atom_id res chain seq x y z
N MET A 1 -23.03 -17.19 59.22
CA MET A 1 -21.93 -17.53 58.31
C MET A 1 -22.45 -17.34 56.89
N ALA A 2 -22.22 -16.19 56.27
CA ALA A 2 -22.70 -15.85 54.96
C ALA A 2 -21.58 -16.19 53.91
N LYS A 3 -21.89 -17.05 52.94
CA LYS A 3 -20.98 -17.42 51.85
C LYS A 3 -21.16 -16.38 50.73
N ILE A 4 -20.12 -15.57 50.50
CA ILE A 4 -20.03 -14.64 49.37
C ILE A 4 -19.54 -15.46 48.19
N ALA A 5 -20.40 -15.63 47.17
CA ALA A 5 -20.04 -16.21 45.89
C ALA A 5 -19.48 -15.08 44.97
N LEU A 6 -18.18 -15.12 44.66
CA LEU A 6 -17.58 -14.25 43.63
C LEU A 6 -17.95 -14.81 42.24
N LEU A 7 -18.76 -14.05 41.52
CA LEU A 7 -18.98 -14.28 40.08
C LEU A 7 -17.79 -13.67 39.32
N PHE A 8 -16.95 -14.51 38.71
CA PHE A 8 -15.96 -14.09 37.71
C PHE A 8 -16.69 -13.90 36.37
N ALA A 9 -16.87 -12.65 35.98
CA ALA A 9 -17.32 -12.33 34.62
C ALA A 9 -16.13 -12.51 33.66
N MET A 10 -16.15 -13.58 32.84
CA MET A 10 -15.23 -13.76 31.74
C MET A 10 -15.59 -12.74 30.64
N ILE A 11 -14.74 -11.73 30.46
CA ILE A 11 -14.83 -10.80 29.35
C ILE A 11 -14.28 -11.53 28.10
N PHE A 12 -15.18 -11.98 27.25
CA PHE A 12 -14.81 -12.48 25.90
C PHE A 12 -14.45 -11.28 25.02
N LEU A 13 -13.17 -11.01 24.84
CA LEU A 13 -12.68 -10.14 23.78
C LEU A 13 -12.82 -10.90 22.44
N PRO A 14 -13.53 -10.36 21.45
CA PRO A 14 -13.58 -11.00 20.15
C PRO A 14 -12.19 -10.99 19.53
N ALA A 15 -11.64 -12.18 19.28
CA ALA A 15 -10.41 -12.33 18.50
C ALA A 15 -10.68 -11.82 17.08
N VAL A 16 -9.95 -10.79 16.65
CA VAL A 16 -9.96 -10.33 15.27
C VAL A 16 -9.21 -11.38 14.46
N VAL A 17 -9.94 -12.27 13.81
CA VAL A 17 -9.38 -13.21 12.86
C VAL A 17 -9.07 -12.41 11.58
N PHE A 18 -7.82 -12.08 11.37
CA PHE A 18 -7.36 -11.63 10.05
C PHE A 18 -7.46 -12.84 9.11
N ALA A 19 -8.32 -12.74 8.11
CA ALA A 19 -8.42 -13.78 7.10
C ALA A 19 -7.06 -13.91 6.39
N SER A 20 -6.50 -15.11 6.37
CA SER A 20 -5.28 -15.41 5.63
C SER A 20 -5.50 -15.17 4.13
N VAL A 21 -4.50 -14.62 3.43
CA VAL A 21 -4.57 -14.44 1.98
C VAL A 21 -4.36 -15.80 1.32
N PRO A 22 -5.33 -16.31 0.55
CA PRO A 22 -5.19 -17.60 -0.10
C PRO A 22 -4.00 -17.64 -1.06
N ASP A 23 -3.32 -18.79 -1.17
CA ASP A 23 -2.21 -19.00 -2.10
C ASP A 23 -2.63 -18.91 -3.58
N ALA A 24 -3.91 -19.12 -3.88
CA ALA A 24 -4.48 -19.08 -5.22
C ALA A 24 -4.83 -17.65 -5.72
N VAL A 25 -4.21 -16.59 -5.18
CA VAL A 25 -4.35 -15.26 -5.76
C VAL A 25 -3.61 -15.24 -7.09
N GLN A 26 -4.32 -15.62 -8.16
CA GLN A 26 -3.79 -15.45 -9.51
C GLN A 26 -3.56 -13.96 -9.78
N PRO A 27 -2.46 -13.60 -10.48
CA PRO A 27 -2.29 -12.23 -10.94
C PRO A 27 -3.53 -11.79 -11.71
N LEU A 28 -4.11 -10.66 -11.33
CA LEU A 28 -5.27 -10.11 -12.02
C LEU A 28 -4.91 -9.88 -13.49
N ALA A 29 -5.77 -10.32 -14.41
CA ALA A 29 -5.59 -9.97 -15.81
C ALA A 29 -5.84 -8.46 -15.98
N PRO A 30 -4.99 -7.74 -16.75
CA PRO A 30 -5.26 -6.35 -17.08
C PRO A 30 -6.59 -6.18 -17.82
N VAL A 31 -7.21 -5.01 -17.68
CA VAL A 31 -8.37 -4.62 -18.48
C VAL A 31 -8.00 -4.53 -19.97
N SER A 32 -9.01 -4.49 -20.86
CA SER A 32 -8.73 -4.30 -22.29
C SER A 32 -8.04 -2.95 -22.56
N LYS A 33 -7.30 -2.85 -23.65
CA LYS A 33 -6.59 -1.61 -24.02
C LYS A 33 -7.56 -0.43 -24.22
N GLU A 34 -8.74 -0.70 -24.74
CA GLU A 34 -9.79 0.29 -24.97
C GLU A 34 -10.33 0.83 -23.65
N LEU A 35 -10.64 -0.07 -22.71
CA LEU A 35 -11.10 0.31 -21.38
C LEU A 35 -9.99 1.07 -20.62
N LYS A 36 -8.74 0.62 -20.70
CA LYS A 36 -7.60 1.32 -20.11
C LYS A 36 -7.52 2.77 -20.57
N LYS A 37 -7.66 3.05 -21.88
CA LYS A 37 -7.66 4.41 -22.42
C LYS A 37 -8.81 5.26 -21.87
N GLN A 38 -10.00 4.69 -21.71
CA GLN A 38 -11.18 5.38 -21.16
C GLN A 38 -11.00 5.73 -19.68
N LEU A 39 -10.13 5.03 -18.95
CA LEU A 39 -9.87 5.25 -17.54
C LEU A 39 -8.78 6.30 -17.26
N LEU A 40 -8.23 6.94 -18.30
CA LEU A 40 -7.28 8.03 -18.12
C LEU A 40 -7.94 9.19 -17.34
N GLY A 41 -7.28 9.61 -16.25
CA GLY A 41 -7.78 10.65 -15.35
C GLY A 41 -8.74 10.14 -14.25
N THR A 42 -9.10 8.85 -14.24
CA THR A 42 -9.75 8.26 -13.07
C THR A 42 -8.74 8.08 -11.94
N PRO A 43 -9.17 7.97 -10.66
CA PRO A 43 -8.25 7.70 -9.57
C PRO A 43 -7.43 6.44 -9.79
N VAL A 44 -6.13 6.52 -9.52
CA VAL A 44 -5.18 5.43 -9.69
C VAL A 44 -4.53 5.02 -8.37
N TYR A 45 -3.97 3.81 -8.35
CA TYR A 45 -3.23 3.22 -7.25
C TYR A 45 -2.06 2.41 -7.79
N LEU A 46 -0.92 2.42 -7.11
CA LEU A 46 0.28 1.68 -7.50
C LEU A 46 0.63 0.62 -6.47
N GLN A 47 0.98 -0.57 -6.95
CA GLN A 47 1.65 -1.60 -6.15
C GLN A 47 3.00 -1.96 -6.76
N ILE A 48 4.00 -2.13 -5.92
CA ILE A 48 5.33 -2.62 -6.31
C ILE A 48 5.62 -3.89 -5.54
N PHE A 49 6.08 -4.91 -6.26
CA PHE A 49 6.52 -6.20 -5.71
C PHE A 49 7.99 -6.40 -6.09
N LYS A 50 8.88 -6.35 -5.08
CA LYS A 50 10.33 -6.35 -5.33
C LYS A 50 10.84 -7.69 -5.85
N GLU A 51 10.42 -8.80 -5.24
CA GLU A 51 10.86 -10.14 -5.64
C GLU A 51 10.42 -10.47 -7.06
N GLU A 52 9.16 -10.16 -7.40
CA GLU A 52 8.58 -10.36 -8.72
C GLU A 52 9.08 -9.34 -9.75
N ARG A 53 9.76 -8.28 -9.29
CA ARG A 53 10.23 -7.17 -10.13
C ARG A 53 9.09 -6.54 -10.93
N THR A 54 7.98 -6.25 -10.28
CA THR A 54 6.75 -5.81 -10.95
C THR A 54 6.22 -4.53 -10.30
N LEU A 55 5.81 -3.58 -11.13
CA LEU A 55 4.96 -2.46 -10.75
C LEU A 55 3.60 -2.65 -11.41
N GLU A 56 2.54 -2.61 -10.62
CA GLU A 56 1.15 -2.72 -11.06
C GLU A 56 0.46 -1.38 -10.94
N LEU A 57 -0.17 -0.94 -12.03
CA LEU A 57 -1.00 0.26 -12.09
C LEU A 57 -2.46 -0.16 -12.08
N TYR A 58 -3.21 0.36 -11.12
CA TYR A 58 -4.63 0.15 -10.98
C TYR A 58 -5.39 1.45 -11.24
N GLY A 59 -6.58 1.34 -11.85
CA GLY A 59 -7.53 2.45 -12.05
C GLY A 59 -8.87 2.13 -11.43
N LYS A 60 -9.55 3.15 -10.91
CA LYS A 60 -10.85 3.01 -10.25
C LYS A 60 -11.98 2.87 -11.27
N ILE A 61 -12.77 1.82 -11.12
CA ILE A 61 -14.01 1.55 -11.89
C ILE A 61 -15.14 1.35 -10.88
N GLY A 62 -16.09 2.26 -10.84
CA GLY A 62 -17.12 2.25 -9.80
C GLY A 62 -16.49 2.32 -8.40
N ASN A 63 -16.72 1.31 -7.60
CA ASN A 63 -16.18 1.23 -6.23
C ASN A 63 -14.93 0.35 -6.10
N GLU A 64 -14.35 -0.15 -7.20
CA GLU A 64 -13.19 -1.05 -7.14
C GLU A 64 -12.03 -0.55 -7.98
N TYR A 65 -10.82 -0.90 -7.58
CA TYR A 65 -9.63 -0.71 -8.39
C TYR A 65 -9.33 -1.97 -9.21
N ARG A 66 -9.22 -1.80 -10.51
CA ARG A 66 -8.93 -2.87 -11.48
C ARG A 66 -7.54 -2.67 -12.07
N LEU A 67 -6.84 -3.77 -12.33
CA LEU A 67 -5.51 -3.72 -12.92
C LEU A 67 -5.59 -3.14 -14.33
N LEU A 68 -4.94 -2.00 -14.56
CA LEU A 68 -4.80 -1.38 -15.87
C LEU A 68 -3.64 -2.01 -16.64
N ASP A 69 -2.50 -2.17 -15.97
CA ASP A 69 -1.33 -2.83 -16.54
C ASP A 69 -0.32 -3.25 -15.46
N SER A 70 0.61 -4.12 -15.88
CA SER A 70 1.69 -4.64 -15.06
C SER A 70 3.02 -4.47 -15.81
N TYR A 71 3.96 -3.76 -15.21
CA TYR A 71 5.23 -3.36 -15.80
C TYR A 71 6.40 -4.06 -15.11
N ARG A 72 7.30 -4.63 -15.90
CA ARG A 72 8.54 -5.18 -15.36
C ARG A 72 9.46 -4.04 -14.90
N ILE A 73 9.91 -4.09 -13.65
CA ILE A 73 10.94 -3.19 -13.14
C ILE A 73 12.28 -3.58 -13.75
N CYS A 74 12.90 -2.62 -14.46
CA CYS A 74 14.21 -2.79 -15.06
C CYS A 74 15.28 -3.08 -14.00
N ASN A 75 15.37 -2.20 -13.02
CA ASN A 75 16.37 -2.28 -11.98
C ASN A 75 15.88 -1.67 -10.65
N PHE A 76 16.27 -2.30 -9.57
CA PHE A 76 16.29 -1.76 -8.21
C PHE A 76 17.45 -2.41 -7.47
N SER A 77 17.84 -1.92 -6.30
CA SER A 77 19.02 -2.43 -5.61
C SER A 77 18.74 -2.82 -4.15
N GLY A 78 19.70 -3.51 -3.55
CA GLY A 78 19.71 -3.87 -2.13
C GLY A 78 18.81 -5.05 -1.74
N GLY A 79 18.21 -5.76 -2.70
CA GLY A 79 17.37 -6.93 -2.43
C GLY A 79 16.14 -6.61 -1.57
N LEU A 80 15.59 -7.60 -0.87
CA LEU A 80 14.44 -7.46 0.01
C LEU A 80 14.79 -6.75 1.32
N GLY A 81 13.80 -6.17 1.97
CA GLY A 81 13.90 -5.40 3.20
C GLY A 81 13.83 -3.89 2.98
N PRO A 82 13.41 -3.13 4.01
CA PRO A 82 13.22 -1.69 3.92
C PRO A 82 14.54 -0.94 3.76
N LYS A 83 14.47 0.24 3.15
CA LYS A 83 15.54 1.23 3.21
C LYS A 83 15.61 1.80 4.61
N ARG A 84 16.83 1.98 5.17
CA ARG A 84 17.01 2.48 6.53
C ARG A 84 17.89 3.72 6.63
N ARG A 85 18.86 3.90 5.73
CA ARG A 85 19.80 5.02 5.77
C ARG A 85 20.29 5.42 4.38
N GLN A 86 20.76 6.64 4.28
CA GLN A 86 21.39 7.13 3.05
C GLN A 86 22.59 6.25 2.69
N GLY A 87 22.68 5.86 1.43
CA GLY A 87 23.81 5.04 0.93
C GLY A 87 23.74 3.53 1.24
N ASP A 88 22.63 3.02 1.78
CA ASP A 88 22.46 1.57 2.02
C ASP A 88 22.09 0.79 0.74
N PHE A 89 21.99 1.47 -0.38
CA PHE A 89 21.62 0.93 -1.70
C PHE A 89 20.27 0.20 -1.74
N LYS A 90 19.42 0.34 -0.73
CA LYS A 90 18.12 -0.31 -0.67
C LYS A 90 17.03 0.57 -1.27
N SER A 91 16.12 -0.09 -1.99
CA SER A 91 14.83 0.48 -2.37
C SER A 91 13.83 0.33 -1.22
N PRO A 92 12.99 1.36 -0.93
CA PRO A 92 12.08 1.34 0.21
C PRO A 92 10.99 0.26 0.10
N GLU A 93 10.42 -0.13 1.23
CA GLU A 93 9.22 -0.95 1.36
C GLU A 93 8.28 -0.25 2.35
N GLY A 94 6.97 -0.32 2.12
CA GLY A 94 5.97 0.33 2.98
C GLY A 94 4.86 1.01 2.20
N PHE A 95 4.11 1.88 2.88
CA PHE A 95 2.97 2.60 2.33
C PHE A 95 3.33 4.08 2.14
N TYR A 96 3.24 4.56 0.92
CA TYR A 96 3.62 5.91 0.50
C TYR A 96 2.46 6.60 -0.21
N THR A 97 2.56 7.92 -0.35
CA THR A 97 1.60 8.69 -1.13
C THR A 97 2.32 9.71 -2.00
N VAL A 98 1.77 9.94 -3.18
CA VAL A 98 2.32 10.87 -4.18
C VAL A 98 1.30 11.96 -4.51
N GLY A 99 1.71 13.22 -4.43
CA GLY A 99 0.95 14.37 -4.92
C GLY A 99 1.62 15.04 -6.11
N LEU A 100 1.00 16.05 -6.69
CA LEU A 100 1.50 16.78 -7.88
C LEU A 100 2.94 17.31 -7.71
N SER A 101 3.31 17.84 -6.53
CA SER A 101 4.65 18.38 -6.26
C SER A 101 5.76 17.34 -6.31
N GLN A 102 5.39 16.05 -6.24
CA GLN A 102 6.33 14.93 -6.27
C GLN A 102 6.60 14.40 -7.69
N LEU A 103 5.86 14.91 -8.68
CA LEU A 103 6.10 14.62 -10.08
C LEU A 103 7.30 15.44 -10.59
N LYS A 104 8.18 14.81 -11.37
CA LYS A 104 9.39 15.41 -11.94
C LYS A 104 9.42 15.14 -13.44
N PRO A 105 8.74 15.98 -14.25
CA PRO A 105 8.72 15.81 -15.70
C PRO A 105 10.10 15.95 -16.33
N ASP A 106 10.94 16.86 -15.76
CA ASP A 106 12.28 17.18 -16.27
C ASP A 106 13.38 16.44 -15.49
N SER A 107 13.13 15.18 -15.10
CA SER A 107 14.14 14.39 -14.42
C SER A 107 15.29 14.02 -15.37
N ARG A 108 16.54 14.11 -14.89
CA ARG A 108 17.71 13.61 -15.63
C ARG A 108 17.66 12.11 -15.96
N PHE A 109 16.77 11.36 -15.30
CA PHE A 109 16.48 9.95 -15.57
C PHE A 109 15.15 9.81 -16.32
N TYR A 110 14.95 10.62 -17.35
CA TYR A 110 13.70 10.77 -18.06
C TYR A 110 12.63 11.41 -17.15
N ARG A 111 11.43 10.84 -17.00
CA ARG A 111 10.42 11.28 -16.02
C ARG A 111 10.60 10.56 -14.69
N ALA A 112 10.22 11.20 -13.58
CA ALA A 112 10.30 10.55 -12.28
C ALA A 112 9.14 10.94 -11.37
N ILE A 113 8.79 10.02 -10.47
CA ILE A 113 7.82 10.18 -9.40
C ILE A 113 8.55 9.94 -8.08
N ASN A 114 8.66 10.98 -7.23
CA ASN A 114 9.22 10.83 -5.90
C ASN A 114 8.21 10.09 -5.01
N VAL A 115 8.57 8.93 -4.47
CA VAL A 115 7.67 8.12 -3.64
C VAL A 115 7.38 8.72 -2.26
N GLY A 116 8.13 9.76 -1.85
CA GLY A 116 7.94 10.42 -0.54
C GLY A 116 8.65 9.75 0.62
N PHE A 117 9.72 8.98 0.35
CA PHE A 117 10.60 8.46 1.41
C PHE A 117 11.44 9.60 2.05
N PRO A 118 11.62 9.66 3.40
CA PRO A 118 10.98 8.82 4.41
C PRO A 118 9.52 9.26 4.68
N ASN A 119 8.61 8.29 4.80
CA ASN A 119 7.25 8.53 5.25
C ASN A 119 7.20 8.68 6.79
N GLU A 120 5.99 8.73 7.39
CA GLU A 120 5.86 8.88 8.84
C GLU A 120 6.40 7.66 9.60
N TYR A 121 6.14 6.45 9.11
CA TYR A 121 6.70 5.22 9.69
C TYR A 121 8.22 5.24 9.67
N ASP A 122 8.81 5.54 8.50
CA ASP A 122 10.26 5.57 8.32
C ASP A 122 10.93 6.57 9.29
N ARG A 123 10.31 7.75 9.46
CA ARG A 123 10.81 8.78 10.41
C ARG A 123 10.75 8.29 11.87
N GLN A 124 9.66 7.63 12.27
CA GLN A 124 9.54 7.08 13.63
C GLN A 124 10.51 5.92 13.87
N GLN A 125 10.92 5.19 12.81
CA GLN A 125 11.99 4.19 12.89
C GLN A 125 13.41 4.79 12.85
N GLY A 126 13.55 6.12 12.68
CA GLY A 126 14.85 6.77 12.49
C GLY A 126 15.49 6.49 11.13
N TYR A 127 14.68 6.13 10.11
CA TYR A 127 15.21 5.87 8.78
C TYR A 127 15.47 7.17 8.03
N GLU A 128 16.57 7.20 7.28
CA GLU A 128 17.08 8.39 6.61
C GLU A 128 17.34 8.16 5.12
N GLY A 129 17.21 9.23 4.37
CA GLY A 129 17.48 9.27 2.94
C GLY A 129 16.54 10.23 2.22
N LYS A 130 16.78 10.41 0.94
CA LYS A 130 15.98 11.31 0.09
C LYS A 130 16.04 10.89 -1.36
N TYR A 131 15.10 11.43 -2.16
CA TYR A 131 15.05 11.24 -3.61
C TYR A 131 14.92 9.79 -4.06
N LEU A 132 14.10 9.00 -3.34
CA LEU A 132 13.71 7.67 -3.77
C LEU A 132 12.55 7.81 -4.77
N MET A 133 12.77 7.33 -6.00
CA MET A 133 11.88 7.61 -7.12
C MET A 133 11.53 6.34 -7.89
N ILE A 134 10.38 6.37 -8.56
CA ILE A 134 10.08 5.57 -9.73
C ILE A 134 10.48 6.43 -10.92
N HIS A 135 11.35 5.95 -11.83
CA HIS A 135 11.89 6.77 -12.93
C HIS A 135 12.27 5.91 -14.16
N GLY A 136 12.48 6.54 -15.30
CA GLY A 136 12.97 5.91 -16.52
C GLY A 136 14.47 5.59 -16.49
N ASN A 137 15.05 5.39 -17.70
CA ASN A 137 16.48 5.18 -17.93
C ASN A 137 17.10 3.90 -17.33
N CYS A 138 16.30 2.94 -16.89
CA CYS A 138 16.72 1.56 -16.53
C CYS A 138 17.94 1.40 -15.60
N VAL A 139 18.46 2.45 -14.94
CA VAL A 139 19.62 2.42 -14.04
C VAL A 139 19.23 2.86 -12.63
N SER A 140 19.66 2.16 -11.60
CA SER A 140 19.29 2.48 -10.22
C SER A 140 20.36 2.10 -9.21
N ILE A 141 20.41 2.93 -8.13
CA ILE A 141 21.08 2.67 -6.86
C ILE A 141 20.12 3.05 -5.72
N GLY A 142 18.97 2.32 -5.61
CA GLY A 142 17.97 2.54 -4.55
C GLY A 142 16.59 3.00 -5.04
N CYS A 143 16.46 3.49 -6.27
CA CYS A 143 15.18 3.82 -6.91
C CYS A 143 14.54 2.60 -7.58
N TYR A 144 13.33 2.76 -8.11
CA TYR A 144 12.66 1.79 -8.98
C TYR A 144 12.79 2.27 -10.43
N ALA A 145 13.77 1.75 -11.17
CA ALA A 145 14.03 2.13 -12.55
C ALA A 145 13.17 1.31 -13.52
N MET A 146 12.44 2.03 -14.37
CA MET A 146 11.60 1.51 -15.45
C MET A 146 12.27 1.77 -16.78
N THR A 147 11.76 1.15 -17.86
CA THR A 147 12.04 1.67 -19.23
C THR A 147 11.36 3.03 -19.41
N ASP A 148 11.88 3.85 -20.32
CA ASP A 148 11.27 5.16 -20.60
C ASP A 148 9.82 5.02 -21.06
N ALA A 149 9.53 4.02 -21.91
CA ALA A 149 8.18 3.76 -22.39
C ALA A 149 7.20 3.38 -21.24
N TYR A 150 7.63 2.55 -20.30
CA TYR A 150 6.82 2.21 -19.14
C TYR A 150 6.64 3.41 -18.19
N MET A 151 7.72 4.17 -18.01
CA MET A 151 7.66 5.36 -17.17
C MET A 151 6.74 6.43 -17.75
N ASP A 152 6.75 6.60 -19.06
CA ASP A 152 5.84 7.52 -19.77
C ASP A 152 4.38 7.20 -19.47
N GLU A 153 4.01 5.94 -19.60
CA GLU A 153 2.65 5.49 -19.36
C GLU A 153 2.24 5.62 -17.90
N ILE A 154 3.07 5.13 -16.97
CA ILE A 154 2.82 5.24 -15.52
C ILE A 154 2.67 6.71 -15.11
N TYR A 155 3.59 7.56 -15.57
CA TYR A 155 3.59 8.99 -15.26
C TYR A 155 2.32 9.67 -15.79
N HIS A 156 1.93 9.37 -17.02
CA HIS A 156 0.75 9.94 -17.66
C HIS A 156 -0.54 9.63 -16.87
N TYR A 157 -0.73 8.39 -16.45
CA TYR A 157 -1.89 8.01 -15.63
C TYR A 157 -1.88 8.65 -14.24
N VAL A 158 -0.73 8.69 -13.57
CA VAL A 158 -0.58 9.33 -12.26
C VAL A 158 -0.82 10.84 -12.35
N GLU A 159 -0.23 11.51 -13.33
CA GLU A 159 -0.41 12.95 -13.54
C GLU A 159 -1.86 13.27 -13.89
N ALA A 160 -2.49 12.54 -14.82
CA ALA A 160 -3.86 12.76 -15.22
C ALA A 160 -4.84 12.58 -14.04
N ALA A 161 -4.67 11.57 -13.21
CA ALA A 161 -5.49 11.36 -12.03
C ALA A 161 -5.36 12.50 -11.02
N LEU A 162 -4.11 12.92 -10.72
CA LEU A 162 -3.85 14.03 -9.80
C LEU A 162 -4.41 15.36 -10.31
N ARG A 163 -4.29 15.64 -11.62
CA ARG A 163 -4.86 16.85 -12.23
C ARG A 163 -6.38 16.82 -12.30
N ASN A 164 -6.97 15.63 -12.34
CA ASN A 164 -8.44 15.44 -12.38
C ASN A 164 -9.09 15.30 -10.98
N GLY A 165 -8.38 15.70 -9.91
CA GLY A 165 -8.94 15.87 -8.57
C GLY A 165 -8.57 14.79 -7.56
N GLN A 166 -7.82 13.74 -7.93
CA GLN A 166 -7.25 12.84 -6.94
C GLN A 166 -6.19 13.60 -6.12
N GLN A 167 -6.40 13.75 -4.82
CA GLN A 167 -5.52 14.56 -3.96
C GLN A 167 -4.12 13.92 -3.82
N ARG A 168 -4.09 12.61 -3.67
CA ARG A 168 -2.87 11.79 -3.55
C ARG A 168 -3.08 10.44 -4.20
N VAL A 169 -2.03 9.92 -4.81
CA VAL A 169 -1.96 8.54 -5.30
C VAL A 169 -1.27 7.69 -4.25
N ASP A 170 -1.95 6.66 -3.77
CA ASP A 170 -1.35 5.69 -2.86
C ASP A 170 -0.38 4.78 -3.62
N VAL A 171 0.75 4.47 -2.96
CA VAL A 171 1.80 3.59 -3.47
C VAL A 171 2.17 2.59 -2.40
N SER A 172 1.78 1.34 -2.57
CA SER A 172 2.17 0.25 -1.67
C SER A 172 3.36 -0.51 -2.23
N ILE A 173 4.43 -0.59 -1.47
CA ILE A 173 5.67 -1.24 -1.87
C ILE A 173 5.90 -2.45 -0.97
N TYR A 174 5.78 -3.63 -1.56
CA TYR A 174 5.90 -4.91 -0.88
C TYR A 174 7.18 -5.64 -1.26
N PRO A 175 7.76 -6.44 -0.34
CA PRO A 175 8.92 -7.29 -0.65
C PRO A 175 8.59 -8.33 -1.73
N PHE A 176 7.40 -8.90 -1.67
CA PHE A 176 6.84 -9.93 -2.55
C PHE A 176 5.31 -9.91 -2.42
N ARG A 177 4.60 -10.68 -3.25
CA ARG A 177 3.15 -10.91 -3.04
C ARG A 177 2.95 -11.62 -1.71
N MET A 178 2.29 -10.96 -0.75
CA MET A 178 2.27 -11.37 0.65
C MET A 178 1.20 -12.43 0.93
N THR A 179 1.16 -13.48 0.10
CA THR A 179 0.36 -14.69 0.33
C THR A 179 0.91 -15.47 1.53
N GLU A 180 0.11 -16.37 2.08
CA GLU A 180 0.54 -17.18 3.22
C GLU A 180 1.78 -18.02 2.88
N SER A 181 1.82 -18.68 1.70
CA SER A 181 2.97 -19.48 1.27
C SER A 181 4.25 -18.64 1.13
N ASN A 182 4.14 -17.44 0.56
CA ASN A 182 5.28 -16.56 0.43
C ASN A 182 5.77 -16.04 1.79
N MET A 183 4.85 -15.68 2.69
CA MET A 183 5.21 -15.30 4.07
C MET A 183 5.91 -16.46 4.77
N GLN A 184 5.41 -17.68 4.64
CA GLN A 184 6.03 -18.87 5.23
C GLN A 184 7.42 -19.16 4.63
N ARG A 185 7.61 -18.98 3.32
CA ARG A 185 8.91 -19.12 2.65
C ARG A 185 9.95 -18.16 3.22
N HIS A 186 9.55 -16.96 3.57
CA HIS A 186 10.42 -15.90 4.08
C HIS A 186 10.45 -15.78 5.62
N ARG A 187 9.87 -16.72 6.37
CA ARG A 187 9.68 -16.64 7.84
C ARG A 187 10.97 -16.46 8.65
N TYR A 188 12.12 -16.85 8.12
CA TYR A 188 13.42 -16.72 8.78
C TYR A 188 14.16 -15.41 8.43
N SER A 189 13.58 -14.56 7.63
CA SER A 189 14.16 -13.26 7.31
C SER A 189 14.24 -12.36 8.54
N THR A 190 15.34 -11.61 8.67
CA THR A 190 15.47 -10.56 9.69
C THR A 190 14.44 -9.42 9.53
N TYR A 191 13.78 -9.35 8.38
CA TYR A 191 12.72 -8.37 8.09
C TYR A 191 11.31 -8.91 8.32
N PHE A 192 11.17 -10.17 8.74
CA PHE A 192 9.87 -10.83 8.83
C PHE A 192 8.88 -10.10 9.75
N SER A 193 9.35 -9.55 10.89
CA SER A 193 8.50 -8.77 11.78
C SER A 193 7.92 -7.52 11.10
N PHE A 194 8.72 -6.80 10.32
CA PHE A 194 8.26 -5.67 9.52
C PHE A 194 7.29 -6.11 8.42
N TRP A 195 7.56 -7.21 7.74
CA TRP A 195 6.66 -7.73 6.70
C TRP A 195 5.29 -8.16 7.24
N LYS A 196 5.23 -8.66 8.48
CA LYS A 196 3.94 -8.91 9.15
C LYS A 196 3.11 -7.64 9.36
N GLU A 197 3.72 -6.49 9.45
CA GLU A 197 3.01 -5.20 9.52
C GLU A 197 2.48 -4.75 8.14
N LEU A 198 3.11 -5.18 7.04
CA LEU A 198 2.66 -4.86 5.68
C LEU A 198 1.57 -5.81 5.18
N GLN A 199 1.61 -7.08 5.58
CA GLN A 199 0.71 -8.13 5.09
C GLN A 199 -0.78 -7.77 5.21
N PRO A 200 -1.29 -7.19 6.32
CA PRO A 200 -2.70 -6.82 6.42
C PRO A 200 -3.16 -5.82 5.35
N GLY A 201 -2.31 -4.86 4.96
CA GLY A 201 -2.61 -3.93 3.87
C GLY A 201 -2.72 -4.62 2.51
N TYR A 202 -1.84 -5.57 2.23
CA TYR A 202 -1.94 -6.42 1.05
C TYR A 202 -3.23 -7.25 1.05
N ALA A 203 -3.52 -7.90 2.17
CA ALA A 203 -4.73 -8.72 2.34
C ALA A 203 -6.01 -7.90 2.14
N GLN A 204 -6.06 -6.68 2.72
CA GLN A 204 -7.19 -5.77 2.55
C GLN A 204 -7.44 -5.47 1.07
N PHE A 205 -6.39 -5.11 0.31
CA PHE A 205 -6.55 -4.84 -1.12
C PHE A 205 -7.03 -6.07 -1.91
N VAL A 206 -6.46 -7.24 -1.64
CA VAL A 206 -6.88 -8.49 -2.30
C VAL A 206 -8.37 -8.76 -2.08
N GLN A 207 -8.88 -8.49 -0.87
CA GLN A 207 -10.27 -8.75 -0.50
C GLN A 207 -11.24 -7.68 -1.00
N THR A 208 -10.87 -6.41 -0.85
CA THR A 208 -11.78 -5.27 -1.05
C THR A 208 -11.63 -4.57 -2.39
N LYS A 209 -10.51 -4.80 -3.08
CA LYS A 209 -10.10 -4.03 -4.27
C LYS A 209 -10.02 -2.52 -4.00
N GLN A 210 -9.76 -2.14 -2.74
CA GLN A 210 -9.55 -0.76 -2.31
C GLN A 210 -8.14 -0.60 -1.76
N PRO A 211 -7.41 0.48 -2.09
CA PRO A 211 -6.14 0.78 -1.45
C PRO A 211 -6.29 0.75 0.07
N PRO A 212 -5.32 0.18 0.81
CA PRO A 212 -5.39 0.17 2.25
C PRO A 212 -5.29 1.59 2.81
N SER A 213 -6.21 1.94 3.72
CA SER A 213 -6.11 3.18 4.48
C SER A 213 -5.19 2.96 5.67
N VAL A 214 -3.99 3.55 5.61
CA VAL A 214 -2.91 3.30 6.58
C VAL A 214 -2.56 4.59 7.31
N SER A 215 -2.42 4.48 8.63
CA SER A 215 -1.83 5.49 9.51
C SER A 215 -0.64 4.89 10.27
N VAL A 216 0.05 5.74 11.03
CA VAL A 216 1.17 5.29 11.87
C VAL A 216 0.88 5.69 13.33
N SER A 217 1.00 4.73 14.24
CA SER A 217 0.83 4.94 15.68
C SER A 217 1.82 4.09 16.44
N GLY A 218 2.57 4.70 17.37
CA GLY A 218 3.56 4.01 18.17
C GLY A 218 4.65 3.30 17.34
N GLY A 219 5.06 3.89 16.21
CA GLY A 219 6.07 3.30 15.32
C GLY A 219 5.61 2.08 14.52
N LYS A 220 4.29 1.87 14.41
CA LYS A 220 3.71 0.75 13.65
C LYS A 220 2.67 1.25 12.66
N TYR A 221 2.52 0.51 11.56
CA TYR A 221 1.40 0.71 10.65
C TYR A 221 0.09 0.25 11.29
N VAL A 222 -0.93 1.10 11.20
CA VAL A 222 -2.29 0.82 11.66
C VAL A 222 -3.24 0.97 10.48
N LEU A 223 -3.99 -0.08 10.18
CA LEU A 223 -4.99 -0.04 9.12
C LEU A 223 -6.34 0.42 9.68
N SER A 224 -6.94 1.39 9.01
CA SER A 224 -8.34 1.72 9.23
C SER A 224 -9.21 0.62 8.60
N ARG A 225 -10.26 0.20 9.30
CA ARG A 225 -11.25 -0.71 8.71
C ARG A 225 -11.87 -0.05 7.48
N PRO A 226 -12.06 -0.76 6.36
CA PRO A 226 -12.89 -0.25 5.28
C PRO A 226 -14.27 0.08 5.86
N MET A 227 -14.78 1.28 5.61
CA MET A 227 -16.18 1.55 5.89
C MET A 227 -16.99 0.64 4.96
N MET A 228 -17.52 -0.44 5.52
CA MET A 228 -18.54 -1.23 4.83
C MET A 228 -19.73 -0.30 4.67
N ASN A 229 -20.06 0.09 3.44
CA ASN A 229 -21.31 0.74 3.12
C ASN A 229 -22.46 -0.26 3.36
N GLY A 230 -22.75 -0.50 4.63
CA GLY A 230 -23.90 -1.21 5.12
C GLY A 230 -24.93 -0.17 5.53
N THR A 231 -26.12 -0.28 5.02
CA THR A 231 -27.34 0.35 5.51
C THR A 231 -27.47 0.10 7.02
N GLY A 232 -26.85 0.95 7.83
CA GLY A 232 -26.98 0.98 9.27
C GLY A 232 -27.75 2.20 9.67
N ALA A 233 -28.95 1.99 10.23
CA ALA A 233 -29.78 3.01 10.85
C ALA A 233 -28.97 3.82 11.88
N PRO A 234 -29.30 5.11 12.10
CA PRO A 234 -28.61 5.92 13.08
C PRO A 234 -28.87 5.35 14.49
N ASP A 235 -27.81 5.11 15.23
CA ASP A 235 -27.89 4.86 16.68
C ASP A 235 -28.56 6.07 17.34
N SER A 236 -29.81 5.91 17.66
CA SER A 236 -30.56 6.84 18.50
C SER A 236 -29.96 6.79 19.92
N ALA A 237 -29.23 7.84 20.26
CA ALA A 237 -28.80 8.11 21.60
C ALA A 237 -30.04 8.19 22.53
N LEU A 238 -30.24 7.19 23.34
CA LEU A 238 -31.19 7.23 24.46
C LEU A 238 -30.62 8.20 25.52
N ALA A 239 -31.11 9.44 25.47
CA ALA A 239 -30.94 10.41 26.54
C ALA A 239 -31.78 9.94 27.74
N LEU A 240 -31.14 9.41 28.76
CA LEU A 240 -31.75 9.23 30.08
C LEU A 240 -31.90 10.59 30.74
N THR A 241 -33.09 11.17 30.68
CA THR A 241 -33.54 12.25 31.53
C THR A 241 -33.74 11.71 32.96
N GLN A 242 -32.87 12.11 33.88
CA GLN A 242 -33.15 12.04 35.28
C GLN A 242 -34.07 13.20 35.66
N THR A 243 -35.27 12.90 36.11
CA THR A 243 -36.13 13.82 36.87
C THR A 243 -36.27 13.34 38.32
N LYS A 244 -35.83 14.21 39.23
CA LYS A 244 -36.10 14.30 40.65
C LYS A 244 -36.18 13.02 41.49
#